data_e56cd6914c5448ea24b7198692a56e12
#
_entry.id   e56cd6914c5448ea24b7198692a56e12
#
_cell.length_a   1.000
_cell.length_b   1.000
_cell.length_c   1.000
_cell.angle_alpha   90.00
_cell.angle_beta   90.00
_cell.angle_gamma   90.00
#
_symmetry.space_group_name_H-M   'P 1'
#
loop_
_entity.id
_entity.type
_entity.pdbx_description
1 polymer ?
#
loop_
_entity_poly.entity_id
_entity_poly.type
_entity_poly.pdbx_seq_one_letter_code
_entity_poly.pdbx_strand_id
1 'polypeptide(L)'
;MKLHKSLLFILLALPLPFVSAQQQPQPAGQSRGGRSAEEYIKLLESERRIEGLQVDKVVEALKVRPDDRVCDLGAGSGLFTRPLARKAGGKGVVYAVDIDSELLKHVERTAQEQKLANIKPILASETDPKLPEPVDLITIIDTLHHIGNQAEYLKGLKKYLRPGGRVAVIDFSRNWPAGHEKMVYTVGDLDGWMTAAGFKRVEQHDFLDNDFFVVYQ
;
A
#
# COMPACT_ATOMS: atom_id res chain seq x y z
N MET A 1 -33.38 -8.19 -73.35
CA MET A 1 -33.73 -8.22 -71.96
C MET A 1 -32.44 -8.55 -71.18
N LYS A 2 -31.71 -7.49 -70.68
CA LYS A 2 -30.39 -7.66 -70.02
C LYS A 2 -30.57 -7.58 -68.49
N LEU A 3 -30.32 -8.69 -67.80
CA LEU A 3 -30.32 -8.74 -66.36
C LEU A 3 -28.99 -8.11 -65.80
N HIS A 4 -29.12 -7.05 -65.03
CA HIS A 4 -28.02 -6.51 -64.25
C HIS A 4 -27.94 -7.29 -62.94
N LYS A 5 -26.81 -7.97 -62.68
CA LYS A 5 -26.50 -8.56 -61.40
C LYS A 5 -25.78 -7.48 -60.56
N SER A 6 -26.44 -6.93 -59.57
CA SER A 6 -25.82 -6.07 -58.56
C SER A 6 -25.04 -6.95 -57.55
N LEU A 7 -23.74 -6.77 -57.49
CA LEU A 7 -22.87 -7.40 -56.50
C LEU A 7 -22.92 -6.52 -55.23
N LEU A 8 -23.46 -7.05 -54.14
CA LEU A 8 -23.49 -6.43 -52.84
C LEU A 8 -22.18 -6.77 -52.14
N PHE A 9 -21.27 -5.77 -51.98
CA PHE A 9 -20.07 -5.92 -51.18
C PHE A 9 -20.45 -5.70 -49.70
N ILE A 10 -20.45 -6.78 -48.91
CA ILE A 10 -20.51 -6.71 -47.45
C ILE A 10 -19.13 -6.42 -46.93
N LEU A 11 -18.90 -5.18 -46.47
CA LEU A 11 -17.70 -4.83 -45.74
C LEU A 11 -17.77 -5.43 -44.31
N LEU A 12 -17.03 -6.49 -44.08
CA LEU A 12 -16.83 -7.06 -42.74
C LEU A 12 -15.87 -6.11 -41.97
N ALA A 13 -16.40 -5.30 -41.07
CA ALA A 13 -15.61 -4.52 -40.13
C ALA A 13 -15.03 -5.45 -39.05
N LEU A 14 -13.75 -5.74 -39.15
CA LEU A 14 -13.02 -6.40 -38.05
C LEU A 14 -12.92 -5.46 -36.85
N PRO A 15 -13.22 -5.93 -35.62
CA PRO A 15 -13.02 -5.10 -34.45
C PRO A 15 -11.52 -4.91 -34.24
N LEU A 16 -11.07 -3.66 -34.17
CA LEU A 16 -9.73 -3.31 -33.75
C LEU A 16 -9.52 -3.78 -32.32
N PRO A 17 -8.36 -4.37 -31.98
CA PRO A 17 -8.06 -4.75 -30.61
C PRO A 17 -8.01 -3.48 -29.74
N PHE A 18 -8.78 -3.50 -28.66
CA PHE A 18 -8.70 -2.50 -27.59
C PHE A 18 -7.29 -2.60 -26.99
N VAL A 19 -6.38 -1.73 -27.41
CA VAL A 19 -5.10 -1.54 -26.73
C VAL A 19 -5.42 -0.89 -25.39
N SER A 20 -5.40 -1.69 -24.34
CA SER A 20 -5.40 -1.19 -22.96
C SER A 20 -4.23 -0.19 -22.84
N ALA A 21 -4.56 1.06 -22.57
CA ALA A 21 -3.55 2.07 -22.27
C ALA A 21 -2.77 1.59 -21.03
N GLN A 22 -1.56 1.09 -21.28
CA GLN A 22 -0.61 0.82 -20.20
C GLN A 22 -0.33 2.16 -19.54
N GLN A 23 -0.84 2.33 -18.32
CA GLN A 23 -0.50 3.48 -17.48
C GLN A 23 1.02 3.50 -17.35
N GLN A 24 1.63 4.56 -17.87
CA GLN A 24 3.06 4.79 -17.70
C GLN A 24 3.34 4.97 -16.21
N PRO A 25 4.45 4.44 -15.68
CA PRO A 25 4.83 4.65 -14.29
C PRO A 25 4.86 6.15 -14.00
N GLN A 26 4.16 6.59 -12.97
CA GLN A 26 4.16 7.99 -12.55
C GLN A 26 5.61 8.40 -12.20
N PRO A 27 6.08 9.58 -12.63
CA PRO A 27 7.42 10.02 -12.28
C PRO A 27 7.56 10.15 -10.77
N ALA A 28 8.69 9.69 -10.23
CA ALA A 28 9.05 9.56 -8.81
C ALA A 28 8.97 10.87 -7.96
N GLY A 29 8.19 11.82 -8.30
CA GLY A 29 7.93 13.06 -7.56
C GLY A 29 6.45 13.34 -7.34
N GLN A 30 5.55 12.61 -8.01
CA GLN A 30 4.11 12.88 -7.89
C GLN A 30 3.53 12.38 -6.56
N SER A 31 4.01 11.25 -6.04
CA SER A 31 3.63 10.73 -4.71
C SER A 31 3.99 11.69 -3.57
N ARG A 32 4.95 12.58 -3.78
CA ARG A 32 5.47 13.52 -2.78
C ARG A 32 4.84 14.91 -2.87
N GLY A 33 3.84 15.12 -3.72
CA GLY A 33 3.23 16.44 -3.94
C GLY A 33 4.24 17.51 -4.41
N GLY A 34 5.21 17.11 -5.25
CA GLY A 34 6.24 18.00 -5.81
C GLY A 34 7.42 18.29 -4.87
N ARG A 35 7.45 17.74 -3.64
CA ARG A 35 8.58 17.88 -2.68
C ARG A 35 9.79 17.05 -3.12
N SER A 36 10.99 17.49 -2.73
CA SER A 36 12.18 16.63 -2.77
C SER A 36 11.99 15.41 -1.82
N ALA A 37 12.76 14.35 -2.02
CA ALA A 37 12.73 13.20 -1.12
C ALA A 37 13.11 13.60 0.32
N GLU A 38 14.11 14.47 0.46
CA GLU A 38 14.56 14.94 1.77
C GLU A 38 13.49 15.74 2.52
N GLU A 39 12.81 16.66 1.85
CA GLU A 39 11.71 17.42 2.46
C GLU A 39 10.55 16.53 2.84
N TYR A 40 10.25 15.52 2.02
CA TYR A 40 9.17 14.59 2.30
C TYR A 40 9.51 13.65 3.47
N ILE A 41 10.76 13.16 3.56
CA ILE A 41 11.25 12.38 4.71
C ILE A 41 11.15 13.19 6.00
N LYS A 42 11.56 14.46 6.01
CA LYS A 42 11.41 15.34 7.19
C LYS A 42 9.95 15.49 7.62
N LEU A 43 9.02 15.56 6.65
CA LEU A 43 7.59 15.59 6.95
C LEU A 43 7.11 14.27 7.57
N LEU A 44 7.49 13.13 6.97
CA LEU A 44 7.09 11.80 7.43
C LEU A 44 7.66 11.45 8.81
N GLU A 45 8.81 12.02 9.20
CA GLU A 45 9.48 11.81 10.48
C GLU A 45 9.36 13.01 11.43
N SER A 46 8.40 13.92 11.19
CA SER A 46 8.17 15.04 12.09
C SER A 46 7.63 14.56 13.44
N GLU A 47 8.04 15.22 14.54
CA GLU A 47 7.57 14.92 15.90
C GLU A 47 6.05 14.86 15.96
N ARG A 48 5.37 15.87 15.39
CA ARG A 48 3.91 15.90 15.32
C ARG A 48 3.30 14.63 14.73
N ARG A 49 3.92 14.06 13.65
CA ARG A 49 3.42 12.84 13.02
C ARG A 49 3.73 11.61 13.87
N ILE A 50 4.92 11.52 14.44
CA ILE A 50 5.34 10.43 15.33
C ILE A 50 4.42 10.35 16.56
N GLU A 51 4.17 11.49 17.20
CA GLU A 51 3.25 11.60 18.35
C GLU A 51 1.81 11.29 17.95
N GLY A 52 1.31 11.86 16.85
CA GLY A 52 -0.06 11.65 16.38
C GLY A 52 -0.35 10.19 16.06
N LEU A 53 0.59 9.51 15.42
CA LEU A 53 0.49 8.08 15.08
C LEU A 53 0.81 7.15 16.26
N GLN A 54 1.30 7.66 17.38
CA GLN A 54 1.65 6.85 18.56
C GLN A 54 2.45 5.59 18.16
N VAL A 55 3.53 5.77 17.40
CA VAL A 55 4.24 4.72 16.65
C VAL A 55 4.49 3.45 17.48
N ASP A 56 5.02 3.60 18.70
CA ASP A 56 5.33 2.47 19.58
C ASP A 56 4.07 1.69 19.97
N LYS A 57 2.96 2.39 20.24
CA LYS A 57 1.70 1.78 20.63
C LYS A 57 1.03 1.07 19.45
N VAL A 58 1.12 1.64 18.23
CA VAL A 58 0.67 0.97 17.00
C VAL A 58 1.48 -0.30 16.77
N VAL A 59 2.81 -0.23 16.84
CA VAL A 59 3.69 -1.41 16.64
C VAL A 59 3.39 -2.50 17.67
N GLU A 60 3.08 -2.15 18.91
CA GLU A 60 2.68 -3.13 19.93
C GLU A 60 1.33 -3.76 19.60
N ALA A 61 0.34 -2.95 19.19
CA ALA A 61 -1.00 -3.41 18.83
C ALA A 61 -1.02 -4.30 17.57
N LEU A 62 -0.05 -4.15 16.66
CA LEU A 62 0.10 -5.02 15.50
C LEU A 62 0.48 -6.46 15.86
N LYS A 63 0.96 -6.70 17.08
CA LYS A 63 1.27 -8.05 17.62
C LYS A 63 2.21 -8.84 16.70
N VAL A 64 3.25 -8.17 16.16
CA VAL A 64 4.29 -8.82 15.38
C VAL A 64 5.07 -9.76 16.29
N ARG A 65 5.19 -11.00 15.87
CA ARG A 65 5.92 -12.05 16.60
C ARG A 65 7.35 -12.19 16.08
N PRO A 66 8.27 -12.69 16.90
CA PRO A 66 9.54 -13.15 16.38
C PRO A 66 9.35 -14.11 15.20
N ASP A 67 10.19 -13.96 14.18
CA ASP A 67 10.20 -14.76 12.95
C ASP A 67 9.04 -14.48 11.96
N ASP A 68 8.10 -13.55 12.26
CA ASP A 68 7.07 -13.13 11.33
C ASP A 68 7.68 -12.49 10.07
N ARG A 69 7.04 -12.69 8.92
CA ARG A 69 7.24 -11.93 7.70
C ARG A 69 6.22 -10.82 7.64
N VAL A 70 6.68 -9.61 7.52
CA VAL A 70 5.82 -8.41 7.52
C VAL A 70 6.03 -7.64 6.23
N CYS A 71 4.96 -7.15 5.64
CA CYS A 71 4.99 -6.16 4.57
C CYS A 71 4.55 -4.81 5.14
N ASP A 72 5.42 -3.81 5.05
CA ASP A 72 5.09 -2.42 5.30
C ASP A 72 4.81 -1.76 3.94
N LEU A 73 3.52 -1.69 3.58
CA LEU A 73 3.06 -1.22 2.27
C LEU A 73 2.86 0.29 2.27
N GLY A 74 3.62 1.00 1.44
CA GLY A 74 3.77 2.44 1.50
C GLY A 74 4.75 2.84 2.60
N ALA A 75 5.90 2.18 2.66
CA ALA A 75 6.86 2.31 3.75
C ALA A 75 7.38 3.75 3.96
N GLY A 76 7.34 4.59 2.93
CA GLY A 76 7.77 5.98 3.00
C GLY A 76 9.21 6.11 3.51
N SER A 77 9.40 6.84 4.60
CA SER A 77 10.71 6.99 5.26
C SER A 77 11.17 5.76 6.06
N GLY A 78 10.32 4.74 6.19
CA GLY A 78 10.59 3.58 7.04
C GLY A 78 10.29 3.82 8.53
N LEU A 79 9.46 4.81 8.84
CA LEU A 79 9.07 5.14 10.22
C LEU A 79 8.52 3.91 10.96
N PHE A 80 7.67 3.13 10.33
CA PHE A 80 7.14 1.88 10.89
C PHE A 80 8.00 0.66 10.55
N THR A 81 8.65 0.64 9.39
CA THR A 81 9.53 -0.46 8.96
C THR A 81 10.57 -0.82 10.02
N ARG A 82 11.25 0.19 10.58
CA ARG A 82 12.34 -0.02 11.55
C ARG A 82 11.87 -0.67 12.86
N PRO A 83 10.84 -0.18 13.56
CA PRO A 83 10.36 -0.83 14.77
C PRO A 83 9.71 -2.20 14.49
N LEU A 84 9.02 -2.38 13.34
CA LEU A 84 8.52 -3.69 12.92
C LEU A 84 9.67 -4.70 12.75
N ALA A 85 10.79 -4.28 12.15
CA ALA A 85 11.96 -5.12 11.98
C ALA A 85 12.60 -5.56 13.32
N ARG A 86 12.62 -4.66 14.31
CA ARG A 86 13.08 -5.01 15.68
C ARG A 86 12.16 -6.05 16.32
N LYS A 87 10.84 -5.92 16.16
CA LYS A 87 9.84 -6.87 16.70
C LYS A 87 9.93 -8.24 16.01
N ALA A 88 10.05 -8.27 14.67
CA ALA A 88 10.20 -9.52 13.92
C ALA A 88 11.51 -10.26 14.22
N GLY A 89 12.53 -9.55 14.72
CA GLY A 89 13.80 -10.16 15.12
C GLY A 89 14.63 -10.67 13.95
N GLY A 90 15.81 -11.24 14.24
CA GLY A 90 16.80 -11.58 13.24
C GLY A 90 16.43 -12.69 12.25
N LYS A 91 15.45 -13.52 12.54
CA LYS A 91 14.94 -14.56 11.64
C LYS A 91 13.67 -14.12 10.88
N GLY A 92 12.95 -13.11 11.38
CA GLY A 92 11.86 -12.50 10.68
C GLY A 92 12.36 -11.60 9.54
N VAL A 93 11.46 -11.16 8.69
CA VAL A 93 11.78 -10.22 7.61
C VAL A 93 10.70 -9.14 7.51
N VAL A 94 11.12 -7.91 7.23
CA VAL A 94 10.21 -6.80 6.91
C VAL A 94 10.49 -6.32 5.49
N TYR A 95 9.52 -6.50 4.62
CA TYR A 95 9.51 -5.95 3.27
C TYR A 95 9.01 -4.52 3.33
N ALA A 96 9.92 -3.56 3.12
CA ALA A 96 9.59 -2.15 2.98
C ALA A 96 9.20 -1.89 1.54
N VAL A 97 7.90 -1.77 1.29
CA VAL A 97 7.33 -1.70 -0.07
C VAL A 97 6.90 -0.27 -0.36
N ASP A 98 7.44 0.33 -1.41
CA ASP A 98 7.07 1.67 -1.86
C ASP A 98 7.21 1.79 -3.38
N ILE A 99 6.52 2.77 -3.98
CA ILE A 99 6.65 3.11 -5.41
C ILE A 99 7.79 4.12 -5.65
N ASP A 100 8.30 4.75 -4.60
CA ASP A 100 9.35 5.76 -4.66
C ASP A 100 10.72 5.18 -4.32
N SER A 101 11.57 5.05 -5.36
CA SER A 101 12.90 4.48 -5.21
C SER A 101 13.85 5.30 -4.34
N GLU A 102 13.62 6.63 -4.20
CA GLU A 102 14.47 7.47 -3.36
C GLU A 102 14.15 7.30 -1.88
N LEU A 103 12.86 7.10 -1.55
CA LEU A 103 12.45 6.74 -0.19
C LEU A 103 13.01 5.37 0.19
N LEU A 104 12.96 4.40 -0.72
CA LEU A 104 13.54 3.07 -0.47
C LEU A 104 15.05 3.10 -0.27
N LYS A 105 15.80 3.96 -0.97
CA LYS A 105 17.23 4.20 -0.71
C LYS A 105 17.47 4.77 0.70
N HIS A 106 16.59 5.65 1.16
CA HIS A 106 16.64 6.16 2.53
C HIS A 106 16.38 5.04 3.55
N VAL A 107 15.37 4.21 3.31
CA VAL A 107 15.09 3.03 4.16
C VAL A 107 16.29 2.10 4.22
N GLU A 108 16.92 1.79 3.09
CA GLU A 108 18.09 0.93 3.04
C GLU A 108 19.27 1.53 3.83
N ARG A 109 19.58 2.81 3.64
CA ARG A 109 20.61 3.50 4.37
C ARG A 109 20.38 3.47 5.88
N THR A 110 19.18 3.85 6.33
CA THR A 110 18.84 3.88 7.76
C THR A 110 18.79 2.48 8.37
N ALA A 111 18.41 1.45 7.60
CA ALA A 111 18.49 0.06 8.02
C ALA A 111 19.96 -0.36 8.28
N GLN A 112 20.87 0.00 7.39
CA GLN A 112 22.32 -0.27 7.55
C GLN A 112 22.89 0.45 8.77
N GLU A 113 22.62 1.75 8.92
CA GLU A 113 23.05 2.56 10.08
C GLU A 113 22.59 1.97 11.41
N GLN A 114 21.34 1.44 11.44
CA GLN A 114 20.74 0.84 12.63
C GLN A 114 20.97 -0.67 12.75
N LYS A 115 21.75 -1.28 11.85
CA LYS A 115 22.08 -2.72 11.82
C LYS A 115 20.83 -3.63 11.76
N LEU A 116 19.81 -3.21 11.02
CA LEU A 116 18.55 -3.95 10.79
C LEU A 116 18.66 -4.76 9.49
N ALA A 117 19.42 -5.84 9.50
CA ALA A 117 19.70 -6.66 8.31
C ALA A 117 18.47 -7.40 7.75
N ASN A 118 17.39 -7.45 8.52
CA ASN A 118 16.13 -8.11 8.17
C ASN A 118 15.13 -7.19 7.44
N ILE A 119 15.48 -5.96 7.09
CA ILE A 119 14.70 -5.08 6.23
C ILE A 119 15.08 -5.35 4.77
N LYS A 120 14.06 -5.50 3.90
CA LYS A 120 14.20 -5.73 2.46
C LYS A 120 13.36 -4.71 1.69
N PRO A 121 13.98 -3.67 1.11
CA PRO A 121 13.27 -2.71 0.27
C PRO A 121 12.76 -3.37 -1.02
N ILE A 122 11.52 -3.05 -1.42
CA ILE A 122 10.89 -3.54 -2.67
C ILE A 122 10.27 -2.36 -3.41
N LEU A 123 10.69 -2.15 -4.65
CA LEU A 123 10.06 -1.18 -5.54
C LEU A 123 8.78 -1.80 -6.14
N ALA A 124 7.67 -1.33 -5.64
CA ALA A 124 6.33 -1.73 -6.07
C ALA A 124 5.94 -1.07 -7.40
N SER A 125 4.82 -1.51 -7.96
CA SER A 125 4.05 -0.74 -8.93
C SER A 125 2.80 -0.17 -8.24
N GLU A 126 2.09 0.74 -8.91
CA GLU A 126 0.82 1.31 -8.40
C GLU A 126 -0.26 0.25 -8.16
N THR A 127 -0.16 -0.91 -8.82
CA THR A 127 -1.19 -1.95 -8.80
C THR A 127 -0.75 -3.25 -8.13
N ASP A 128 0.53 -3.39 -7.76
CA ASP A 128 1.05 -4.64 -7.20
C ASP A 128 2.26 -4.38 -6.27
N PRO A 129 2.24 -4.86 -5.02
CA PRO A 129 3.35 -4.73 -4.07
C PRO A 129 4.58 -5.55 -4.45
N LYS A 130 4.47 -6.50 -5.37
CA LYS A 130 5.56 -7.38 -5.87
C LYS A 130 6.28 -8.14 -4.76
N LEU A 131 5.58 -8.56 -3.73
CA LEU A 131 6.19 -9.36 -2.66
C LEU A 131 6.74 -10.68 -3.22
N PRO A 132 7.95 -11.10 -2.83
CA PRO A 132 8.57 -12.32 -3.34
C PRO A 132 7.98 -13.59 -2.74
N GLU A 133 7.30 -13.47 -1.60
CA GLU A 133 6.69 -14.59 -0.89
C GLU A 133 5.52 -14.14 -0.01
N PRO A 134 4.63 -15.04 0.40
CA PRO A 134 3.55 -14.72 1.32
C PRO A 134 4.05 -14.32 2.73
N VAL A 135 3.36 -13.36 3.34
CA VAL A 135 3.68 -12.75 4.64
C VAL A 135 2.61 -13.04 5.70
N ASP A 136 2.96 -12.85 6.96
CA ASP A 136 2.08 -13.04 8.11
C ASP A 136 1.24 -11.78 8.40
N LEU A 137 1.77 -10.60 8.03
CA LEU A 137 1.11 -9.32 8.23
C LEU A 137 1.43 -8.37 7.06
N ILE A 138 0.41 -7.68 6.56
CA ILE A 138 0.57 -6.50 5.71
C ILE A 138 0.08 -5.29 6.51
N THR A 139 0.91 -4.28 6.67
CA THR A 139 0.52 -2.97 7.23
C THR A 139 0.36 -1.96 6.10
N ILE A 140 -0.70 -1.14 6.16
CA ILE A 140 -0.98 -0.05 5.22
C ILE A 140 -1.28 1.16 6.10
N ILE A 141 -0.31 2.07 6.24
CA ILE A 141 -0.40 3.20 7.17
C ILE A 141 -0.29 4.51 6.41
N ASP A 142 -1.32 5.36 6.48
CA ASP A 142 -1.44 6.62 5.73
C ASP A 142 -1.10 6.45 4.23
N THR A 143 -1.60 5.38 3.62
CA THR A 143 -1.19 4.98 2.26
C THR A 143 -2.35 4.57 1.37
N LEU A 144 -3.38 3.88 1.92
CA LEU A 144 -4.45 3.30 1.10
C LEU A 144 -5.20 4.37 0.30
N HIS A 145 -5.35 5.58 0.84
CA HIS A 145 -5.98 6.70 0.15
C HIS A 145 -5.24 7.17 -1.12
N HIS A 146 -3.96 6.84 -1.26
CA HIS A 146 -3.19 7.11 -2.49
C HIS A 146 -3.33 6.02 -3.55
N ILE A 147 -3.86 4.86 -3.18
CA ILE A 147 -4.01 3.72 -4.10
C ILE A 147 -5.28 3.90 -4.92
N GLY A 148 -5.15 3.92 -6.24
CA GLY A 148 -6.30 3.89 -7.15
C GLY A 148 -6.98 2.52 -7.12
N ASN A 149 -8.32 2.48 -7.24
CA ASN A 149 -9.11 1.24 -7.24
C ASN A 149 -8.81 0.34 -6.03
N GLN A 150 -8.98 0.91 -4.83
CA GLN A 150 -8.68 0.26 -3.55
C GLN A 150 -9.28 -1.15 -3.43
N ALA A 151 -10.54 -1.31 -3.84
CA ALA A 151 -11.24 -2.60 -3.75
C ALA A 151 -10.49 -3.72 -4.50
N GLU A 152 -10.06 -3.47 -5.73
CA GLU A 152 -9.34 -4.47 -6.53
C GLU A 152 -7.92 -4.69 -6.01
N TYR A 153 -7.26 -3.61 -5.58
CA TYR A 153 -5.94 -3.71 -4.96
C TYR A 153 -5.96 -4.58 -3.70
N LEU A 154 -6.89 -4.33 -2.79
CA LEU A 154 -7.05 -5.09 -1.54
C LEU A 154 -7.37 -6.57 -1.81
N LYS A 155 -8.23 -6.85 -2.80
CA LYS A 155 -8.49 -8.22 -3.26
C LYS A 155 -7.22 -8.92 -3.75
N GLY A 156 -6.36 -8.20 -4.46
CA GLY A 156 -5.06 -8.68 -4.95
C GLY A 156 -4.07 -9.02 -3.82
N LEU A 157 -4.22 -8.44 -2.61
CA LEU A 157 -3.33 -8.72 -1.49
C LEU A 157 -3.48 -10.14 -0.92
N LYS A 158 -4.63 -10.78 -1.14
CA LYS A 158 -4.89 -12.12 -0.56
C LYS A 158 -3.86 -13.17 -0.99
N LYS A 159 -3.34 -13.09 -2.22
CA LYS A 159 -2.30 -14.00 -2.72
C LYS A 159 -0.96 -13.85 -1.98
N TYR A 160 -0.76 -12.73 -1.32
CA TYR A 160 0.45 -12.40 -0.57
C TYR A 160 0.35 -12.69 0.93
N LEU A 161 -0.75 -13.28 1.38
CA LEU A 161 -0.91 -13.64 2.78
C LEU A 161 -0.75 -15.14 2.98
N ARG A 162 -0.08 -15.52 4.04
CA ARG A 162 -0.07 -16.88 4.56
C ARG A 162 -1.43 -17.26 5.13
N PRO A 163 -1.74 -18.55 5.27
CA PRO A 163 -2.92 -18.97 6.02
C PRO A 163 -2.94 -18.32 7.41
N GLY A 164 -4.03 -17.61 7.74
CA GLY A 164 -4.13 -16.86 8.98
C GLY A 164 -3.41 -15.51 9.00
N GLY A 165 -2.82 -15.09 7.88
CA GLY A 165 -2.20 -13.77 7.73
C GLY A 165 -3.22 -12.64 7.85
N ARG A 166 -2.76 -11.45 8.23
CA ARG A 166 -3.59 -10.29 8.56
C ARG A 166 -3.22 -9.08 7.72
N VAL A 167 -4.21 -8.22 7.50
CA VAL A 167 -4.03 -6.87 6.93
C VAL A 167 -4.42 -5.86 7.99
N ALA A 168 -3.51 -4.96 8.36
CA ALA A 168 -3.78 -3.84 9.25
C ALA A 168 -3.80 -2.54 8.44
N VAL A 169 -4.89 -1.80 8.55
CA VAL A 169 -5.05 -0.51 7.87
C VAL A 169 -5.19 0.58 8.92
N ILE A 170 -4.34 1.59 8.81
CA ILE A 170 -4.39 2.83 9.58
C ILE A 170 -4.45 3.96 8.57
N ASP A 171 -5.50 4.78 8.64
CA ASP A 171 -5.65 5.90 7.73
C ASP A 171 -6.56 6.98 8.35
N PHE A 172 -6.59 8.16 7.76
CA PHE A 172 -7.31 9.29 8.30
C PHE A 172 -8.81 9.01 8.47
N SER A 173 -9.33 9.28 9.66
CA SER A 173 -10.78 9.28 9.96
C SER A 173 -11.36 10.69 9.96
N ARG A 174 -10.51 11.69 10.22
CA ARG A 174 -10.84 13.12 10.26
C ARG A 174 -9.59 13.95 9.96
N ASN A 175 -9.74 15.25 9.79
CA ASN A 175 -8.62 16.18 9.57
C ASN A 175 -7.71 15.77 8.40
N TRP A 176 -8.32 15.34 7.31
CA TRP A 176 -7.61 14.98 6.10
C TRP A 176 -6.66 16.10 5.65
N PRO A 177 -5.43 15.80 5.27
CA PRO A 177 -4.51 16.82 4.79
C PRO A 177 -5.05 17.57 3.58
N ALA A 178 -4.72 18.86 3.45
CA ALA A 178 -5.09 19.65 2.28
C ALA A 178 -4.60 18.99 0.99
N GLY A 179 -5.45 18.97 -0.02
CA GLY A 179 -5.19 18.28 -1.30
C GLY A 179 -5.62 16.81 -1.34
N HIS A 180 -6.14 16.27 -0.23
CA HIS A 180 -6.63 14.87 -0.18
C HIS A 180 -8.15 14.75 -0.28
N GLU A 181 -8.87 15.85 -0.59
CA GLU A 181 -10.33 15.90 -0.59
C GLU A 181 -10.99 14.84 -1.50
N LYS A 182 -10.27 14.43 -2.57
CA LYS A 182 -10.74 13.39 -3.50
C LYS A 182 -10.33 11.96 -3.12
N MET A 183 -9.56 11.82 -2.06
CA MET A 183 -9.02 10.54 -1.58
C MET A 183 -9.74 10.04 -0.33
N VAL A 184 -10.71 10.80 0.15
CA VAL A 184 -11.45 10.52 1.38
C VAL A 184 -12.30 9.27 1.21
N TYR A 185 -12.19 8.37 2.15
CA TYR A 185 -13.05 7.21 2.31
C TYR A 185 -13.29 6.95 3.81
N THR A 186 -14.29 6.15 4.11
CA THR A 186 -14.70 5.83 5.49
C THR A 186 -14.28 4.41 5.88
N VAL A 187 -14.27 4.11 7.18
CA VAL A 187 -14.13 2.72 7.66
C VAL A 187 -15.22 1.82 7.06
N GLY A 188 -16.43 2.34 6.82
CA GLY A 188 -17.50 1.59 6.18
C GLY A 188 -17.19 1.20 4.74
N ASP A 189 -16.56 2.11 3.96
CA ASP A 189 -16.09 1.81 2.61
C ASP A 189 -15.00 0.73 2.65
N LEU A 190 -14.03 0.87 3.56
CA LEU A 190 -12.97 -0.11 3.77
C LEU A 190 -13.53 -1.50 4.13
N ASP A 191 -14.49 -1.57 5.06
CA ASP A 191 -15.16 -2.82 5.43
C ASP A 191 -15.84 -3.49 4.24
N GLY A 192 -16.48 -2.68 3.38
CA GLY A 192 -17.11 -3.15 2.14
C GLY A 192 -16.08 -3.78 1.20
N TRP A 193 -14.96 -3.08 0.94
CA TRP A 193 -13.89 -3.57 0.08
C TRP A 193 -13.21 -4.82 0.64
N MET A 194 -12.91 -4.84 1.93
CA MET A 194 -12.26 -5.98 2.59
C MET A 194 -13.18 -7.21 2.62
N THR A 195 -14.47 -7.02 2.89
CA THR A 195 -15.47 -8.10 2.84
C THR A 195 -15.59 -8.67 1.43
N ALA A 196 -15.66 -7.81 0.40
CA ALA A 196 -15.70 -8.24 -1.00
C ALA A 196 -14.43 -9.00 -1.42
N ALA A 197 -13.27 -8.66 -0.82
CA ALA A 197 -12.01 -9.38 -0.98
C ALA A 197 -11.93 -10.69 -0.18
N GLY A 198 -12.95 -11.01 0.64
CA GLY A 198 -13.02 -12.21 1.46
C GLY A 198 -12.25 -12.15 2.76
N PHE A 199 -12.04 -10.94 3.28
CA PHE A 199 -11.50 -10.68 4.61
C PHE A 199 -12.63 -10.41 5.62
N LYS A 200 -12.35 -10.61 6.90
CA LYS A 200 -13.21 -10.26 8.02
C LYS A 200 -12.47 -9.34 8.96
N ARG A 201 -13.11 -8.30 9.46
CA ARG A 201 -12.57 -7.47 10.52
C ARG A 201 -12.45 -8.31 11.80
N VAL A 202 -11.27 -8.32 12.40
CA VAL A 202 -10.97 -9.10 13.62
C VAL A 202 -10.59 -8.22 14.80
N GLU A 203 -10.05 -7.02 14.55
CA GLU A 203 -9.70 -6.06 15.61
C GLU A 203 -9.94 -4.63 15.13
N GLN A 204 -10.28 -3.74 16.06
CA GLN A 204 -10.29 -2.29 15.89
C GLN A 204 -9.67 -1.66 17.13
N HIS A 205 -8.91 -0.59 16.93
CA HIS A 205 -8.27 0.17 17.99
C HIS A 205 -8.68 1.63 17.88
N ASP A 206 -9.07 2.25 19.00
CA ASP A 206 -9.66 3.61 19.05
C ASP A 206 -8.74 4.61 19.79
N PHE A 207 -7.44 4.33 19.86
CA PHE A 207 -6.50 5.17 20.58
C PHE A 207 -5.83 6.27 19.74
N LEU A 208 -6.06 6.26 18.41
CA LEU A 208 -5.58 7.30 17.50
C LEU A 208 -6.65 8.39 17.34
N ASP A 209 -6.27 9.65 17.55
CA ASP A 209 -7.24 10.75 17.53
C ASP A 209 -7.75 11.09 16.14
N ASN A 210 -6.89 11.01 15.13
CA ASN A 210 -7.19 11.43 13.74
C ASN A 210 -7.36 10.27 12.78
N ASP A 211 -6.98 9.06 13.16
CA ASP A 211 -6.92 7.90 12.30
C ASP A 211 -7.81 6.78 12.82
N PHE A 212 -8.34 5.99 11.93
CA PHE A 212 -8.86 4.68 12.31
C PHE A 212 -7.73 3.64 12.26
N PHE A 213 -7.82 2.62 13.07
CA PHE A 213 -6.92 1.47 13.03
C PHE A 213 -7.74 0.19 13.08
N VAL A 214 -7.76 -0.55 11.99
CA VAL A 214 -8.56 -1.77 11.81
C VAL A 214 -7.70 -2.91 11.31
N VAL A 215 -7.92 -4.12 11.83
CA VAL A 215 -7.22 -5.33 11.42
C VAL A 215 -8.20 -6.33 10.81
N TYR A 216 -7.84 -6.90 9.69
CA TYR A 216 -8.60 -7.89 8.94
C TYR A 216 -7.82 -9.21 8.79
N GLN A 217 -8.58 -10.31 8.67
CA GLN A 217 -8.04 -11.65 8.44
C GLN A 217 -8.86 -12.43 7.41
#